data_a36b20e668218f1d0d69dc6489e438da
#
_entry.id   a36b20e668218f1d0d69dc6489e438da
#
_cell.length_a   1.000
_cell.length_b   1.000
_cell.length_c   1.000
_cell.angle_alpha   90.00
_cell.angle_beta   90.00
_cell.angle_gamma   90.00
#
_symmetry.space_group_name_H-M   'P 1'
#
loop_
_entity.id
_entity.type
_entity.pdbx_description
1 polymer ?
#
loop_
_entity_poly.entity_id
_entity_poly.type
_entity_poly.pdbx_seq_one_letter_code
_entity_poly.pdbx_strand_id
1 'polypeptide(L)'
;MSRLANLWLLLRCRVLTALTWLGRFVLVFGALGPVWLSRLFGRRRRAPRLPVPSTRRARILFIGGTINHTTQVRQIAAELPECEQAFTWYYADGVLEILRRLGKMETTALGDKLRARCLAHLQEHGAPLDLGGQNGPYDLAITCSDLAVPQNVRGRPLLLVQEGMTDPEDLVFQLVKTFRLPPWLTTTSSATGLSHAYDRFCVASDGYRDLFVRKGVPREKIVVTGIPNFDNCDRFLKNSFPHRGYVLVCSSDIRETARWENRPAFIREVVGIAAGRQIVWKLHPNENPARARAELAWLAPGALVFDAGSAEEMIANCDVLVTQFSSTAYVGLALGKEVHSYFDVDELRRLCPIQNGRTSAKNIANVCRQLLGLPENPQLPSLRQEGPEERNDLAV
;
A
#
# COMPACT_ATOMS: atom_id res chain seq x y z
N MET A 1 -14.86 -35.56 -4.46
CA MET A 1 -16.00 -34.59 -4.53
C MET A 1 -16.58 -34.66 -5.94
N SER A 2 -17.92 -34.73 -6.07
CA SER A 2 -18.60 -34.93 -7.36
C SER A 2 -18.44 -33.71 -8.28
N ARG A 3 -18.45 -33.94 -9.62
CA ARG A 3 -18.42 -32.86 -10.63
C ARG A 3 -19.50 -31.80 -10.38
N LEU A 4 -20.63 -32.17 -9.80
CA LEU A 4 -21.73 -31.30 -9.42
C LEU A 4 -21.37 -30.32 -8.27
N ALA A 5 -20.60 -30.76 -7.25
CA ALA A 5 -20.18 -29.93 -6.15
C ALA A 5 -19.19 -28.83 -6.61
N ASN A 6 -18.29 -29.17 -7.55
CA ASN A 6 -17.38 -28.21 -8.15
C ASN A 6 -18.12 -27.19 -9.06
N LEU A 7 -19.13 -27.65 -9.81
CA LEU A 7 -19.96 -26.77 -10.64
C LEU A 7 -20.77 -25.79 -9.77
N TRP A 8 -21.32 -26.26 -8.66
CA TRP A 8 -22.08 -25.45 -7.71
C TRP A 8 -21.19 -24.41 -7.00
N LEU A 9 -19.96 -24.78 -6.63
CA LEU A 9 -18.96 -23.87 -6.05
C LEU A 9 -18.56 -22.77 -7.06
N LEU A 10 -18.33 -23.14 -8.30
CA LEU A 10 -18.03 -22.21 -9.40
C LEU A 10 -19.17 -21.23 -9.66
N LEU A 11 -20.42 -21.73 -9.65
CA LEU A 11 -21.61 -20.89 -9.84
C LEU A 11 -21.77 -19.91 -8.67
N ARG A 12 -21.61 -20.38 -7.45
CA ARG A 12 -21.70 -19.56 -6.24
C ARG A 12 -20.61 -18.47 -6.19
N CYS A 13 -19.38 -18.79 -6.57
CA CYS A 13 -18.29 -17.81 -6.64
C CYS A 13 -18.53 -16.78 -7.75
N ARG A 14 -19.03 -17.18 -8.92
CA ARG A 14 -19.40 -16.26 -10.00
C ARG A 14 -20.56 -15.32 -9.60
N VAL A 15 -21.56 -15.85 -8.91
CA VAL A 15 -22.69 -15.06 -8.41
C VAL A 15 -22.23 -14.07 -7.33
N LEU A 16 -21.40 -14.49 -6.38
CA LEU A 16 -20.83 -13.59 -5.35
C LEU A 16 -19.92 -12.52 -5.97
N THR A 17 -19.12 -12.88 -6.95
CA THR A 17 -18.31 -11.92 -7.70
C THR A 17 -19.20 -10.94 -8.45
N ALA A 18 -20.25 -11.40 -9.12
CA ALA A 18 -21.21 -10.55 -9.82
C ALA A 18 -21.98 -9.63 -8.86
N LEU A 19 -22.37 -10.12 -7.68
CA LEU A 19 -23.05 -9.32 -6.66
C LEU A 19 -22.14 -8.25 -6.04
N THR A 20 -20.86 -8.57 -5.82
CA THR A 20 -19.88 -7.56 -5.39
C THR A 20 -19.62 -6.51 -6.48
N TRP A 21 -19.59 -6.92 -7.75
CA TRP A 21 -19.51 -6.02 -8.90
C TRP A 21 -20.77 -5.14 -9.02
N LEU A 22 -21.95 -5.73 -8.86
CA LEU A 22 -23.22 -5.01 -8.89
C LEU A 22 -23.32 -4.00 -7.74
N GLY A 23 -22.90 -4.38 -6.53
CA GLY A 23 -22.84 -3.47 -5.38
C GLY A 23 -21.88 -2.30 -5.60
N ARG A 24 -20.69 -2.54 -6.17
CA ARG A 24 -19.75 -1.49 -6.57
C ARG A 24 -20.34 -0.60 -7.68
N PHE A 25 -21.02 -1.19 -8.65
CA PHE A 25 -21.66 -0.47 -9.75
C PHE A 25 -22.78 0.45 -9.25
N VAL A 26 -23.63 -0.03 -8.33
CA VAL A 26 -24.69 0.77 -7.68
C VAL A 26 -24.08 1.91 -6.85
N LEU A 27 -22.98 1.69 -6.13
CA LEU A 27 -22.27 2.74 -5.40
C LEU A 27 -21.66 3.78 -6.35
N VAL A 28 -21.08 3.35 -7.46
CA VAL A 28 -20.51 4.26 -8.49
C VAL A 28 -21.61 5.14 -9.10
N PHE A 29 -22.72 4.54 -9.52
CA PHE A 29 -23.82 5.28 -10.14
C PHE A 29 -24.61 6.13 -9.13
N GLY A 30 -24.79 5.63 -7.90
CA GLY A 30 -25.40 6.42 -6.81
C GLY A 30 -24.55 7.64 -6.41
N ALA A 31 -23.23 7.57 -6.56
CA ALA A 31 -22.30 8.67 -6.27
C ALA A 31 -22.20 9.69 -7.43
N LEU A 32 -22.62 9.34 -8.65
CA LEU A 32 -22.54 10.24 -9.82
C LEU A 32 -23.35 11.53 -9.62
N GLY A 33 -24.57 11.45 -9.08
CA GLY A 33 -25.43 12.62 -8.84
C GLY A 33 -24.84 13.62 -7.82
N PRO A 34 -24.47 13.18 -6.60
CA PRO A 34 -23.84 14.05 -5.59
C PRO A 34 -22.48 14.61 -6.03
N VAL A 35 -21.69 13.85 -6.79
CA VAL A 35 -20.38 14.30 -7.30
C VAL A 35 -20.54 15.38 -8.34
N TRP A 36 -21.53 15.29 -9.21
CA TRP A 36 -21.86 16.33 -10.18
C TRP A 36 -22.26 17.64 -9.47
N LEU A 37 -23.12 17.55 -8.47
CA LEU A 37 -23.53 18.69 -7.62
C LEU A 37 -22.33 19.29 -6.84
N SER A 38 -21.45 18.47 -6.29
CA SER A 38 -20.27 18.97 -5.56
C SER A 38 -19.25 19.66 -6.47
N ARG A 39 -19.19 19.31 -7.77
CA ARG A 39 -18.33 20.01 -8.76
C ARG A 39 -18.87 21.39 -9.13
N LEU A 40 -20.19 21.56 -9.15
CA LEU A 40 -20.80 22.88 -9.40
C LEU A 40 -20.56 23.85 -8.24
N PHE A 41 -20.42 23.33 -6.99
CA PHE A 41 -20.29 24.17 -5.78
C PHE A 41 -18.94 24.12 -5.08
N GLY A 42 -17.95 23.34 -5.56
CA GLY A 42 -16.83 22.89 -4.74
C GLY A 42 -15.40 23.21 -5.18
N ARG A 43 -15.13 24.28 -5.95
CA ARG A 43 -13.75 24.80 -6.05
C ARG A 43 -13.41 25.68 -4.83
N ARG A 44 -13.19 25.07 -3.65
CA ARG A 44 -12.51 25.81 -2.57
C ARG A 44 -11.07 26.06 -3.00
N ARG A 45 -10.72 27.36 -3.16
CA ARG A 45 -9.33 27.81 -3.35
C ARG A 45 -8.53 27.29 -2.17
N ARG A 46 -7.35 26.69 -2.44
CA ARG A 46 -6.38 26.40 -1.37
C ARG A 46 -6.05 27.71 -0.65
N ALA A 47 -6.07 27.67 0.68
CA ALA A 47 -5.58 28.79 1.47
C ALA A 47 -4.11 29.08 1.11
N PRO A 48 -3.69 30.35 1.08
CA PRO A 48 -2.28 30.69 0.88
C PRO A 48 -1.43 29.96 1.92
N ARG A 49 -0.29 29.39 1.47
CA ARG A 49 0.68 28.77 2.37
C ARG A 49 1.31 29.86 3.22
N LEU A 50 1.03 29.86 4.50
CA LEU A 50 1.78 30.68 5.43
C LEU A 50 3.02 29.87 5.86
N PRO A 51 4.22 30.47 5.83
CA PRO A 51 5.41 29.81 6.37
C PRO A 51 5.20 29.50 7.85
N VAL A 52 5.80 28.42 8.33
CA VAL A 52 5.78 28.10 9.75
C VAL A 52 6.49 29.23 10.50
N PRO A 53 5.84 29.84 11.50
CA PRO A 53 6.51 30.92 12.28
C PRO A 53 7.79 30.38 12.91
N SER A 54 8.89 31.11 12.80
CA SER A 54 10.19 30.79 13.42
C SER A 54 10.15 30.64 14.95
N THR A 55 9.06 31.09 15.56
CA THR A 55 8.87 31.11 17.02
C THR A 55 8.37 29.83 17.63
N ARG A 56 7.97 28.82 16.81
CA ARG A 56 7.48 27.53 17.29
C ARG A 56 7.96 26.36 16.42
N ARG A 57 7.95 25.16 16.99
CA ARG A 57 8.17 23.92 16.22
C ARG A 57 7.03 23.68 15.22
N ALA A 58 7.38 23.17 14.04
CA ALA A 58 6.39 22.75 13.06
C ALA A 58 5.61 21.54 13.60
N ARG A 59 4.30 21.50 13.38
CA ARG A 59 3.40 20.44 13.85
C ARG A 59 3.03 19.53 12.67
N ILE A 60 3.29 18.25 12.81
CA ILE A 60 3.02 17.25 11.77
C ILE A 60 2.02 16.21 12.28
N LEU A 61 0.97 15.95 11.47
CA LEU A 61 0.04 14.84 11.70
C LEU A 61 0.42 13.65 10.84
N PHE A 62 0.78 12.56 11.48
CA PHE A 62 1.08 11.27 10.85
C PHE A 62 -0.17 10.39 10.85
N ILE A 63 -0.70 10.09 9.65
CA ILE A 63 -1.92 9.30 9.48
C ILE A 63 -1.53 7.88 9.13
N GLY A 64 -1.70 6.95 10.08
CA GLY A 64 -1.47 5.52 9.93
C GLY A 64 -2.54 4.83 9.08
N GLY A 65 -2.81 3.56 9.35
CA GLY A 65 -3.80 2.77 8.60
C GLY A 65 -3.59 1.29 8.83
N THR A 66 -3.11 0.58 7.81
CA THR A 66 -2.58 -0.78 7.99
C THR A 66 -1.32 -0.75 8.86
N ILE A 67 -0.85 -1.91 9.30
CA ILE A 67 0.42 -1.99 10.03
C ILE A 67 1.57 -1.44 9.17
N ASN A 68 1.57 -1.73 7.87
CA ASN A 68 2.57 -1.21 6.94
C ASN A 68 2.55 0.32 6.85
N HIS A 69 1.36 0.94 6.73
CA HIS A 69 1.23 2.39 6.77
C HIS A 69 1.80 2.96 8.08
N THR A 70 1.38 2.37 9.21
CA THR A 70 1.73 2.85 10.55
C THR A 70 3.22 2.74 10.83
N THR A 71 3.83 1.62 10.47
CA THR A 71 5.28 1.41 10.59
C THR A 71 6.06 2.42 9.72
N GLN A 72 5.61 2.64 8.49
CA GLN A 72 6.26 3.55 7.55
C GLN A 72 6.21 5.00 8.03
N VAL A 73 5.04 5.50 8.45
CA VAL A 73 4.94 6.90 8.95
C VAL A 73 5.72 7.09 10.25
N ARG A 74 5.86 6.05 11.10
CA ARG A 74 6.71 6.10 12.29
C ARG A 74 8.20 6.18 11.94
N GLN A 75 8.66 5.42 10.95
CA GLN A 75 10.06 5.51 10.48
C GLN A 75 10.37 6.91 9.94
N ILE A 76 9.42 7.54 9.22
CA ILE A 76 9.58 8.91 8.73
C ILE A 76 9.59 9.91 9.91
N ALA A 77 8.71 9.73 10.88
CA ALA A 77 8.63 10.58 12.06
C ALA A 77 9.93 10.58 12.89
N ALA A 78 10.59 9.43 13.01
CA ALA A 78 11.87 9.30 13.70
C ALA A 78 12.99 10.17 13.09
N GLU A 79 12.88 10.51 11.80
CA GLU A 79 13.81 11.38 11.09
C GLU A 79 13.47 12.88 11.18
N LEU A 80 12.42 13.24 11.95
CA LEU A 80 11.92 14.62 12.13
C LEU A 80 11.80 14.99 13.63
N PRO A 81 12.87 14.80 14.44
CA PRO A 81 12.81 15.04 15.89
C PRO A 81 12.63 16.52 16.23
N GLU A 82 12.94 17.43 15.30
CA GLU A 82 12.76 18.87 15.45
C GLU A 82 11.29 19.31 15.38
N CYS A 83 10.40 18.46 14.86
CA CYS A 83 8.98 18.77 14.72
C CYS A 83 8.16 18.25 15.91
N GLU A 84 7.03 18.90 16.18
CA GLU A 84 6.00 18.38 17.08
C GLU A 84 5.17 17.34 16.31
N GLN A 85 5.09 16.15 16.83
CA GLN A 85 4.48 14.99 16.14
C GLN A 85 3.17 14.63 16.80
N ALA A 86 2.18 14.27 15.99
CA ALA A 86 0.94 13.63 16.43
C ALA A 86 0.57 12.50 15.48
N PHE A 87 0.01 11.43 16.02
CA PHE A 87 -0.33 10.22 15.26
C PHE A 87 -1.81 9.91 15.35
N THR A 88 -2.38 9.42 14.26
CA THR A 88 -3.75 8.96 14.20
C THR A 88 -3.89 7.75 13.28
N TRP A 89 -4.98 7.03 13.42
CA TRP A 89 -5.39 6.01 12.43
C TRP A 89 -5.89 6.67 11.14
N TYR A 90 -6.07 5.87 10.08
CA TYR A 90 -6.73 6.31 8.86
C TYR A 90 -8.21 6.57 9.13
N TYR A 91 -8.69 7.76 8.74
CA TYR A 91 -10.05 8.20 8.99
C TYR A 91 -10.62 8.97 7.81
N ALA A 92 -11.92 9.08 7.78
CA ALA A 92 -12.65 9.84 6.78
C ALA A 92 -13.83 10.57 7.46
N ASP A 93 -14.46 11.45 6.73
CA ASP A 93 -15.65 12.17 7.13
C ASP A 93 -16.80 11.96 6.14
N GLY A 94 -17.99 12.54 6.46
CA GLY A 94 -19.16 12.47 5.62
C GLY A 94 -19.68 11.04 5.39
N VAL A 95 -19.98 10.73 4.13
CA VAL A 95 -20.57 9.44 3.73
C VAL A 95 -19.70 8.25 4.12
N LEU A 96 -18.38 8.37 4.02
CA LEU A 96 -17.47 7.27 4.36
C LEU A 96 -17.50 6.95 5.85
N GLU A 97 -17.58 7.94 6.71
CA GLU A 97 -17.75 7.72 8.16
C GLU A 97 -19.10 7.08 8.49
N ILE A 98 -20.17 7.45 7.79
CA ILE A 98 -21.48 6.80 7.94
C ILE A 98 -21.39 5.33 7.53
N LEU A 99 -20.79 5.02 6.37
CA LEU A 99 -20.61 3.65 5.89
C LEU A 99 -19.75 2.82 6.85
N ARG A 100 -18.71 3.42 7.44
CA ARG A 100 -17.90 2.77 8.47
C ARG A 100 -18.73 2.40 9.70
N ARG A 101 -19.51 3.35 10.26
CA ARG A 101 -20.39 3.10 11.41
C ARG A 101 -21.43 2.02 11.14
N LEU A 102 -21.83 1.86 9.88
CA LEU A 102 -22.73 0.78 9.44
C LEU A 102 -21.99 -0.56 9.19
N GLY A 103 -20.69 -0.66 9.50
CA GLY A 103 -19.90 -1.87 9.31
C GLY A 103 -19.63 -2.24 7.82
N LYS A 104 -19.81 -1.29 6.89
CA LYS A 104 -19.64 -1.53 5.45
C LYS A 104 -18.20 -1.32 4.95
N MET A 105 -17.27 -0.94 5.85
CA MET A 105 -15.88 -0.60 5.49
C MET A 105 -14.85 -1.54 6.14
N GLU A 106 -15.28 -2.67 6.73
CA GLU A 106 -14.40 -3.58 7.49
C GLU A 106 -13.24 -4.20 6.70
N THR A 107 -13.41 -4.34 5.38
CA THR A 107 -12.36 -4.87 4.48
C THR A 107 -11.41 -3.79 3.94
N THR A 108 -11.58 -2.55 4.36
CA THR A 108 -10.76 -1.40 3.91
C THR A 108 -9.90 -0.85 5.06
N ALA A 109 -8.95 0.04 4.75
CA ALA A 109 -8.13 0.73 5.75
C ALA A 109 -8.97 1.56 6.78
N LEU A 110 -10.25 1.83 6.50
CA LEU A 110 -11.19 2.50 7.41
C LEU A 110 -11.83 1.53 8.41
N GLY A 111 -11.70 0.21 8.22
CA GLY A 111 -12.32 -0.80 9.07
C GLY A 111 -11.84 -0.78 10.52
N ASP A 112 -12.74 -1.10 11.45
CA ASP A 112 -12.46 -0.98 12.88
C ASP A 112 -11.36 -1.94 13.36
N LYS A 113 -11.23 -3.13 12.74
CA LYS A 113 -10.13 -4.06 13.05
C LYS A 113 -8.76 -3.47 12.73
N LEU A 114 -8.61 -2.83 11.56
CA LEU A 114 -7.35 -2.20 11.17
C LEU A 114 -7.06 -0.96 12.00
N ARG A 115 -8.08 -0.17 12.33
CA ARG A 115 -7.95 0.98 13.27
C ARG A 115 -7.47 0.53 14.64
N ALA A 116 -8.04 -0.54 15.20
CA ALA A 116 -7.63 -1.10 16.49
C ALA A 116 -6.17 -1.59 16.46
N ARG A 117 -5.76 -2.30 15.41
CA ARG A 117 -4.36 -2.73 15.22
C ARG A 117 -3.40 -1.55 15.09
N CYS A 118 -3.76 -0.53 14.31
CA CYS A 118 -3.00 0.70 14.18
C CYS A 118 -2.81 1.38 15.55
N LEU A 119 -3.89 1.54 16.30
CA LEU A 119 -3.87 2.16 17.63
C LEU A 119 -2.99 1.38 18.61
N ALA A 120 -3.17 0.07 18.68
CA ALA A 120 -2.35 -0.79 19.55
C ALA A 120 -0.85 -0.65 19.22
N HIS A 121 -0.49 -0.66 17.94
CA HIS A 121 0.90 -0.49 17.50
C HIS A 121 1.45 0.90 17.87
N LEU A 122 0.67 1.96 17.71
CA LEU A 122 1.07 3.31 18.10
C LEU A 122 1.27 3.43 19.61
N GLN A 123 0.36 2.85 20.41
CA GLN A 123 0.44 2.83 21.88
C GLN A 123 1.63 2.04 22.39
N GLU A 124 1.88 0.85 21.86
CA GLU A 124 3.03 0.00 22.18
C GLU A 124 4.36 0.76 22.02
N HIS A 125 4.42 1.68 21.06
CA HIS A 125 5.62 2.46 20.80
C HIS A 125 5.60 3.89 21.39
N GLY A 126 4.66 4.20 22.27
CA GLY A 126 4.59 5.48 22.97
C GLY A 126 4.34 6.69 22.07
N ALA A 127 3.70 6.49 20.91
CA ALA A 127 3.46 7.56 19.95
C ALA A 127 2.43 8.58 20.50
N PRO A 128 2.67 9.91 20.40
CA PRO A 128 1.70 10.92 20.82
C PRO A 128 0.46 10.86 19.93
N LEU A 129 -0.69 10.56 20.53
CA LEU A 129 -1.93 10.34 19.79
C LEU A 129 -2.78 11.60 19.69
N ASP A 130 -3.30 11.87 18.49
CA ASP A 130 -4.41 12.80 18.24
C ASP A 130 -5.42 12.16 17.30
N LEU A 131 -6.41 11.47 17.87
CA LEU A 131 -7.36 10.65 17.13
C LEU A 131 -8.26 11.51 16.23
N GLY A 132 -8.11 11.32 14.91
CA GLY A 132 -8.81 12.11 13.91
C GLY A 132 -8.22 13.52 13.70
N GLY A 133 -7.04 13.83 14.24
CA GLY A 133 -6.37 15.10 14.02
C GLY A 133 -7.15 16.30 14.57
N GLN A 134 -7.78 16.15 15.77
CA GLN A 134 -8.69 17.15 16.34
C GLN A 134 -7.95 18.31 17.03
N ASN A 135 -6.71 18.09 17.48
CA ASN A 135 -5.90 19.09 18.20
C ASN A 135 -5.14 20.03 17.26
N GLY A 136 -5.52 20.07 15.97
CA GLY A 136 -4.93 20.99 14.98
C GLY A 136 -4.91 22.46 15.40
N PRO A 137 -4.36 23.34 14.59
CA PRO A 137 -3.92 23.14 13.22
C PRO A 137 -2.56 22.44 13.09
N TYR A 138 -2.39 21.65 12.03
CA TYR A 138 -1.13 21.05 11.63
C TYR A 138 -0.53 21.79 10.44
N ASP A 139 0.81 21.91 10.40
CA ASP A 139 1.53 22.56 9.30
C ASP A 139 1.73 21.61 8.11
N LEU A 140 1.78 20.29 8.39
CA LEU A 140 1.88 19.23 7.39
C LEU A 140 1.10 18.01 7.87
N ALA A 141 0.43 17.32 6.96
CA ALA A 141 -0.06 15.98 7.20
C ALA A 141 0.67 14.98 6.29
N ILE A 142 0.90 13.76 6.78
CA ILE A 142 1.55 12.66 6.04
C ILE A 142 0.62 11.46 6.06
N THR A 143 0.39 10.85 4.90
CA THR A 143 -0.45 9.67 4.76
C THR A 143 0.11 8.71 3.71
N CYS A 144 -0.17 7.41 3.86
CA CYS A 144 0.13 6.42 2.83
C CYS A 144 -1.09 6.11 1.92
N SER A 145 -2.23 6.74 2.16
CA SER A 145 -3.42 6.57 1.32
C SER A 145 -4.13 7.90 1.12
N ASP A 146 -4.45 8.21 -0.13
CA ASP A 146 -5.20 9.40 -0.53
C ASP A 146 -6.60 9.07 -1.08
N LEU A 147 -7.04 7.83 -0.91
CA LEU A 147 -8.38 7.39 -1.34
C LEU A 147 -9.47 8.19 -0.65
N ALA A 148 -9.29 8.50 0.64
CA ALA A 148 -10.13 9.42 1.39
C ALA A 148 -9.24 10.42 2.14
N VAL A 149 -9.40 11.71 1.85
CA VAL A 149 -8.68 12.78 2.54
C VAL A 149 -9.66 13.54 3.42
N PRO A 150 -9.49 13.53 4.76
CA PRO A 150 -10.41 14.19 5.69
C PRO A 150 -10.43 15.71 5.52
N GLN A 151 -11.55 16.35 5.89
CA GLN A 151 -11.75 17.78 5.68
C GLN A 151 -10.78 18.64 6.50
N ASN A 152 -10.43 18.22 7.72
CA ASN A 152 -9.54 18.95 8.60
C ASN A 152 -8.07 19.00 8.12
N VAL A 153 -7.69 18.12 7.20
CA VAL A 153 -6.36 18.15 6.54
C VAL A 153 -6.41 18.68 5.10
N ARG A 154 -7.61 18.82 4.51
CA ARG A 154 -7.75 19.43 3.18
C ARG A 154 -7.36 20.90 3.18
N GLY A 155 -6.64 21.30 2.12
CA GLY A 155 -6.17 22.68 1.96
C GLY A 155 -4.90 23.01 2.77
N ARG A 156 -4.39 22.07 3.56
CA ARG A 156 -3.08 22.16 4.22
C ARG A 156 -2.04 21.41 3.41
N PRO A 157 -0.74 21.65 3.62
CA PRO A 157 0.31 20.80 3.06
C PRO A 157 0.06 19.33 3.39
N LEU A 158 0.03 18.47 2.36
CA LEU A 158 -0.19 17.05 2.50
C LEU A 158 0.87 16.29 1.69
N LEU A 159 1.59 15.40 2.36
CA LEU A 159 2.52 14.48 1.73
C LEU A 159 1.87 13.09 1.61
N LEU A 160 1.83 12.57 0.40
CA LEU A 160 1.46 11.19 0.12
C LEU A 160 2.74 10.36 0.02
N VAL A 161 2.76 9.18 0.65
CA VAL A 161 3.86 8.22 0.59
C VAL A 161 3.31 6.90 0.08
N GLN A 162 3.93 6.33 -0.93
CA GLN A 162 3.55 5.01 -1.43
C GLN A 162 3.74 3.95 -0.34
N GLU A 163 2.74 3.08 -0.14
CA GLU A 163 2.83 1.99 0.84
C GLU A 163 3.71 0.83 0.35
N GLY A 164 3.48 0.40 -0.88
CA GLY A 164 4.09 -0.78 -1.47
C GLY A 164 3.53 -1.04 -2.86
N MET A 165 3.26 -2.30 -3.18
CA MET A 165 2.64 -2.69 -4.45
C MET A 165 1.22 -2.12 -4.57
N THR A 166 0.88 -1.60 -5.75
CA THR A 166 -0.48 -1.15 -6.06
C THR A 166 -1.29 -2.26 -6.71
N ASP A 167 -2.58 -2.31 -6.39
CA ASP A 167 -3.51 -3.22 -7.04
C ASP A 167 -3.60 -2.98 -8.55
N PRO A 168 -3.94 -4.02 -9.34
CA PRO A 168 -4.19 -3.89 -10.77
C PRO A 168 -5.33 -2.91 -11.09
N GLU A 169 -5.25 -2.31 -12.27
CA GLU A 169 -6.29 -1.43 -12.81
C GLU A 169 -7.47 -2.27 -13.31
N ASP A 170 -8.61 -2.15 -12.66
CA ASP A 170 -9.87 -2.79 -13.04
C ASP A 170 -10.84 -1.83 -13.74
N LEU A 171 -12.03 -2.33 -14.11
CA LEU A 171 -13.07 -1.48 -14.74
C LEU A 171 -13.51 -0.33 -13.83
N VAL A 172 -13.57 -0.54 -12.51
CA VAL A 172 -13.94 0.53 -11.57
C VAL A 172 -12.88 1.61 -11.56
N PHE A 173 -11.61 1.24 -11.59
CA PHE A 173 -10.51 2.20 -11.76
C PHE A 173 -10.68 3.01 -13.05
N GLN A 174 -10.97 2.36 -14.19
CA GLN A 174 -11.17 3.07 -15.47
C GLN A 174 -12.33 4.06 -15.41
N LEU A 175 -13.44 3.69 -14.76
CA LEU A 175 -14.58 4.60 -14.55
C LEU A 175 -14.18 5.79 -13.65
N VAL A 176 -13.50 5.51 -12.53
CA VAL A 176 -13.02 6.54 -11.59
C VAL A 176 -12.10 7.53 -12.32
N LYS A 177 -11.14 7.02 -13.10
CA LYS A 177 -10.20 7.85 -13.86
C LYS A 177 -10.89 8.67 -14.93
N THR A 178 -11.72 8.04 -15.78
CA THR A 178 -12.38 8.68 -16.92
C THR A 178 -13.36 9.76 -16.47
N PHE A 179 -14.21 9.45 -15.50
CA PHE A 179 -15.23 10.38 -15.01
C PHE A 179 -14.73 11.23 -13.83
N ARG A 180 -13.47 11.09 -13.43
CA ARG A 180 -12.85 11.77 -12.27
C ARG A 180 -13.69 11.62 -11.02
N LEU A 181 -14.17 10.40 -10.76
CA LEU A 181 -14.94 10.08 -9.56
C LEU A 181 -14.02 10.05 -8.32
N PRO A 182 -14.60 10.08 -7.12
CA PRO A 182 -13.80 9.94 -5.90
C PRO A 182 -12.99 8.64 -5.89
N PRO A 183 -11.66 8.69 -5.62
CA PRO A 183 -10.79 7.51 -5.66
C PRO A 183 -11.23 6.37 -4.72
N TRP A 184 -11.87 6.68 -3.59
CA TRP A 184 -12.35 5.68 -2.64
C TRP A 184 -13.37 4.68 -3.24
N LEU A 185 -14.00 5.00 -4.38
CA LEU A 185 -14.91 4.09 -5.07
C LEU A 185 -14.21 2.83 -5.60
N THR A 186 -12.92 2.88 -5.88
CA THR A 186 -12.16 1.69 -6.27
C THR A 186 -12.02 0.69 -5.13
N THR A 187 -12.07 1.16 -3.88
CA THR A 187 -11.81 0.37 -2.66
C THR A 187 -10.44 -0.32 -2.62
N THR A 188 -9.57 -0.05 -3.57
CA THR A 188 -8.25 -0.66 -3.75
C THR A 188 -7.18 0.40 -3.95
N SER A 189 -5.91 0.04 -3.81
CA SER A 189 -4.77 0.93 -4.03
C SER A 189 -4.53 1.27 -5.51
N SER A 190 -5.31 0.70 -6.45
CA SER A 190 -5.20 1.03 -7.87
C SER A 190 -5.36 2.52 -8.16
N ALA A 191 -6.21 3.23 -7.39
CA ALA A 191 -6.45 4.66 -7.55
C ALA A 191 -5.58 5.56 -6.65
N THR A 192 -4.56 5.01 -5.99
CA THR A 192 -3.58 5.82 -5.22
C THR A 192 -2.97 6.90 -6.12
N GLY A 193 -2.91 8.11 -5.61
CA GLY A 193 -2.41 9.29 -6.32
C GLY A 193 -3.47 10.07 -7.10
N LEU A 194 -4.66 9.51 -7.35
CA LEU A 194 -5.69 10.15 -8.18
C LEU A 194 -6.56 11.19 -7.43
N SER A 195 -6.43 11.35 -6.11
CA SER A 195 -7.13 12.42 -5.39
C SER A 195 -6.60 13.80 -5.76
N HIS A 196 -5.32 13.89 -6.14
CA HIS A 196 -4.57 15.13 -6.37
C HIS A 196 -4.59 16.10 -5.16
N ALA A 197 -5.03 15.65 -4.00
CA ALA A 197 -5.17 16.49 -2.80
C ALA A 197 -3.84 16.78 -2.10
N TYR A 198 -2.79 16.02 -2.40
CA TYR A 198 -1.45 16.15 -1.85
C TYR A 198 -0.58 17.15 -2.64
N ASP A 199 0.48 17.62 -2.02
CA ASP A 199 1.46 18.53 -2.61
C ASP A 199 2.64 17.80 -3.24
N ARG A 200 3.11 16.73 -2.59
CA ARG A 200 4.13 15.82 -3.09
C ARG A 200 3.71 14.37 -2.87
N PHE A 201 4.17 13.50 -3.75
CA PHE A 201 3.97 12.06 -3.68
C PHE A 201 5.31 11.34 -3.73
N CYS A 202 5.75 10.79 -2.60
CA CYS A 202 6.98 10.01 -2.49
C CYS A 202 6.73 8.57 -2.97
N VAL A 203 7.50 8.12 -3.96
CA VAL A 203 7.32 6.81 -4.60
C VAL A 203 8.55 5.92 -4.46
N ALA A 204 8.33 4.62 -4.62
CA ALA A 204 9.28 3.57 -4.32
C ALA A 204 10.46 3.48 -5.31
N SER A 205 10.25 3.87 -6.58
CA SER A 205 11.23 3.74 -7.66
C SER A 205 10.86 4.60 -8.87
N ASP A 206 11.80 4.73 -9.81
CA ASP A 206 11.54 5.36 -11.10
C ASP A 206 10.44 4.62 -11.88
N GLY A 207 10.41 3.29 -11.83
CA GLY A 207 9.36 2.50 -12.45
C GLY A 207 7.97 2.86 -11.90
N TYR A 208 7.86 3.10 -10.60
CA TYR A 208 6.62 3.57 -10.00
C TYR A 208 6.29 5.01 -10.35
N ARG A 209 7.29 5.90 -10.45
CA ARG A 209 7.06 7.26 -10.98
C ARG A 209 6.36 7.18 -12.34
N ASP A 210 6.92 6.39 -13.27
CA ASP A 210 6.40 6.26 -14.62
C ASP A 210 5.02 5.61 -14.64
N LEU A 211 4.78 4.61 -13.78
CA LEU A 211 3.46 4.02 -13.59
C LEU A 211 2.42 5.06 -13.14
N PHE A 212 2.73 5.86 -12.12
CA PHE A 212 1.79 6.86 -11.61
C PHE A 212 1.57 8.00 -12.59
N VAL A 213 2.58 8.39 -13.37
CA VAL A 213 2.41 9.36 -14.47
C VAL A 213 1.44 8.81 -15.52
N ARG A 214 1.57 7.54 -15.94
CA ARG A 214 0.62 6.90 -16.86
C ARG A 214 -0.80 6.84 -16.28
N LYS A 215 -0.93 6.67 -14.97
CA LYS A 215 -2.24 6.73 -14.27
C LYS A 215 -2.86 8.12 -14.29
N GLY A 216 -2.08 9.18 -14.47
CA GLY A 216 -2.56 10.57 -14.53
C GLY A 216 -2.10 11.43 -13.35
N VAL A 217 -1.15 10.97 -12.55
CA VAL A 217 -0.50 11.78 -11.51
C VAL A 217 0.45 12.79 -12.17
N PRO A 218 0.37 14.09 -11.84
CA PRO A 218 1.31 15.09 -12.37
C PRO A 218 2.76 14.77 -11.98
N ARG A 219 3.65 14.69 -12.97
CA ARG A 219 5.07 14.33 -12.77
C ARG A 219 5.76 15.22 -11.74
N GLU A 220 5.47 16.50 -11.75
CA GLU A 220 6.04 17.52 -10.86
C GLU A 220 5.67 17.32 -9.37
N LYS A 221 4.66 16.52 -9.08
CA LYS A 221 4.30 16.16 -7.71
C LYS A 221 5.04 14.92 -7.21
N ILE A 222 5.59 14.10 -8.10
CA ILE A 222 6.22 12.84 -7.74
C ILE A 222 7.67 13.08 -7.38
N VAL A 223 8.11 12.45 -6.28
CA VAL A 223 9.51 12.43 -5.83
C VAL A 223 9.90 10.98 -5.60
N VAL A 224 10.96 10.53 -6.25
CA VAL A 224 11.49 9.17 -6.07
C VAL A 224 12.39 9.19 -4.82
N THR A 225 11.91 8.60 -3.74
CA THR A 225 12.59 8.57 -2.44
C THR A 225 12.97 7.17 -1.99
N GLY A 226 12.41 6.13 -2.64
CA GLY A 226 12.28 4.83 -2.01
C GLY A 226 11.16 4.84 -0.96
N ILE A 227 10.88 3.68 -0.36
CA ILE A 227 9.89 3.52 0.72
C ILE A 227 10.47 2.73 1.88
N PRO A 228 10.29 3.18 3.14
CA PRO A 228 11.03 2.65 4.30
C PRO A 228 10.85 1.15 4.55
N ASN A 229 9.66 0.61 4.29
CA ASN A 229 9.36 -0.80 4.55
C ASN A 229 10.16 -1.77 3.67
N PHE A 230 10.59 -1.32 2.47
CA PHE A 230 11.32 -2.13 1.48
C PHE A 230 12.76 -1.65 1.24
N ASP A 231 13.25 -0.73 2.04
CA ASP A 231 14.53 -0.03 1.84
C ASP A 231 15.70 -0.70 2.53
N ASN A 232 15.93 -1.87 2.57
CA ASN A 232 17.10 -2.57 3.10
C ASN A 232 16.74 -4.03 3.37
N CYS A 233 16.40 -4.72 2.31
CA CYS A 233 16.04 -6.13 2.41
C CYS A 233 17.22 -7.00 2.88
N ASP A 234 18.46 -6.58 2.66
CA ASP A 234 19.67 -7.29 3.13
C ASP A 234 19.68 -7.52 4.64
N ARG A 235 18.99 -6.68 5.42
CA ARG A 235 18.83 -6.88 6.87
C ARG A 235 18.26 -8.24 7.23
N PHE A 236 17.45 -8.83 6.34
CA PHE A 236 16.81 -10.13 6.58
C PHE A 236 17.75 -11.32 6.35
N LEU A 237 18.92 -11.11 5.73
CA LEU A 237 19.94 -12.17 5.55
C LEU A 237 20.51 -12.64 6.89
N LYS A 238 20.55 -11.76 7.91
CA LYS A 238 20.99 -12.09 9.27
C LYS A 238 19.78 -12.47 10.12
N ASN A 239 19.41 -13.75 10.10
CA ASN A 239 18.24 -14.26 10.81
C ASN A 239 18.52 -15.65 11.41
N SER A 240 17.62 -16.12 12.30
CA SER A 240 17.70 -17.40 12.98
C SER A 240 16.73 -18.45 12.44
N PHE A 241 16.06 -18.22 11.31
CA PHE A 241 15.15 -19.20 10.73
C PHE A 241 15.93 -20.48 10.32
N PRO A 242 15.53 -21.68 10.81
CA PRO A 242 16.40 -22.86 10.78
C PRO A 242 16.51 -23.54 9.40
N HIS A 243 15.62 -23.25 8.46
CA HIS A 243 15.61 -23.86 7.13
C HIS A 243 16.30 -22.98 6.11
N ARG A 244 16.96 -23.61 5.11
CA ARG A 244 17.63 -22.93 3.99
C ARG A 244 17.53 -23.76 2.73
N GLY A 245 17.62 -23.12 1.55
CA GLY A 245 17.70 -23.81 0.27
C GLY A 245 16.40 -24.53 -0.12
N TYR A 246 15.26 -23.87 0.05
CA TYR A 246 13.94 -24.43 -0.21
C TYR A 246 13.12 -23.56 -1.18
N VAL A 247 12.00 -24.09 -1.63
CA VAL A 247 10.97 -23.36 -2.34
C VAL A 247 9.99 -22.80 -1.31
N LEU A 248 9.95 -21.46 -1.17
CA LEU A 248 9.01 -20.79 -0.29
C LEU A 248 7.74 -20.41 -1.04
N VAL A 249 6.60 -20.70 -0.46
CA VAL A 249 5.31 -20.18 -0.89
C VAL A 249 4.82 -19.15 0.12
N CYS A 250 4.63 -17.90 -0.31
CA CYS A 250 3.89 -16.91 0.45
C CYS A 250 2.48 -16.82 -0.13
N SER A 251 1.53 -17.47 0.54
CA SER A 251 0.14 -17.50 0.06
C SER A 251 -0.59 -16.19 0.32
N SER A 252 -1.67 -15.95 -0.43
CA SER A 252 -2.53 -14.79 -0.32
C SER A 252 -3.87 -15.14 0.32
N ASP A 253 -4.56 -14.16 0.90
CA ASP A 253 -5.89 -14.31 1.50
C ASP A 253 -7.05 -14.19 0.49
N ILE A 254 -6.83 -14.61 -0.75
CA ILE A 254 -7.80 -14.49 -1.85
C ILE A 254 -9.15 -15.05 -1.46
N ARG A 255 -9.16 -16.24 -0.83
CA ARG A 255 -10.40 -16.92 -0.44
C ARG A 255 -11.13 -16.27 0.75
N GLU A 256 -10.39 -15.65 1.64
CA GLU A 256 -10.90 -14.91 2.80
C GLU A 256 -11.51 -13.56 2.40
N THR A 257 -11.10 -13.03 1.25
CA THR A 257 -11.62 -11.78 0.66
C THR A 257 -12.72 -12.02 -0.38
N ALA A 258 -13.37 -13.20 -0.35
CA ALA A 258 -14.45 -13.60 -1.25
C ALA A 258 -14.08 -13.58 -2.75
N ARG A 259 -12.79 -13.74 -3.08
CA ARG A 259 -12.31 -13.93 -4.44
C ARG A 259 -12.17 -15.42 -4.74
N TRP A 260 -12.32 -15.78 -6.01
CA TRP A 260 -12.12 -17.16 -6.44
C TRP A 260 -10.64 -17.51 -6.57
N GLU A 261 -10.26 -18.67 -6.05
CA GLU A 261 -8.95 -19.25 -6.20
C GLU A 261 -9.06 -20.76 -6.50
N ASN A 262 -8.30 -21.24 -7.48
CA ASN A 262 -8.11 -22.66 -7.70
C ASN A 262 -6.89 -23.16 -6.90
N ARG A 263 -7.03 -23.26 -5.57
CA ARG A 263 -5.96 -23.67 -4.67
C ARG A 263 -5.33 -25.01 -5.04
N PRO A 264 -6.10 -26.07 -5.44
CA PRO A 264 -5.49 -27.31 -5.86
C PRO A 264 -4.60 -27.19 -7.11
N ALA A 265 -4.97 -26.33 -8.05
CA ALA A 265 -4.12 -26.06 -9.22
C ALA A 265 -2.85 -25.33 -8.83
N PHE A 266 -2.96 -24.31 -7.98
CA PHE A 266 -1.82 -23.55 -7.45
C PHE A 266 -0.84 -24.46 -6.68
N ILE A 267 -1.34 -25.35 -5.80
CA ILE A 267 -0.47 -26.30 -5.07
C ILE A 267 0.27 -27.23 -6.05
N ARG A 268 -0.39 -27.75 -7.09
CA ARG A 268 0.26 -28.60 -8.10
C ARG A 268 1.32 -27.86 -8.92
N GLU A 269 1.06 -26.60 -9.25
CA GLU A 269 2.03 -25.72 -9.91
C GLU A 269 3.29 -25.55 -9.03
N VAL A 270 3.09 -25.25 -7.74
CA VAL A 270 4.18 -25.16 -6.76
C VAL A 270 4.98 -26.45 -6.67
N VAL A 271 4.32 -27.59 -6.61
CA VAL A 271 5.00 -28.91 -6.59
C VAL A 271 5.84 -29.12 -7.84
N GLY A 272 5.34 -28.69 -9.01
CA GLY A 272 6.10 -28.71 -10.27
C GLY A 272 7.34 -27.81 -10.21
N ILE A 273 7.19 -26.58 -9.74
CA ILE A 273 8.31 -25.62 -9.56
C ILE A 273 9.33 -26.18 -8.56
N ALA A 274 8.87 -26.81 -7.49
CA ALA A 274 9.74 -27.37 -6.48
C ALA A 274 10.64 -28.48 -7.00
N ALA A 275 10.17 -29.29 -7.96
CA ALA A 275 10.94 -30.36 -8.61
C ALA A 275 11.67 -31.27 -7.58
N GLY A 276 10.99 -31.67 -6.52
CA GLY A 276 11.52 -32.51 -5.45
C GLY A 276 12.26 -31.77 -4.32
N ARG A 277 12.48 -30.45 -4.43
CA ARG A 277 13.02 -29.62 -3.33
C ARG A 277 12.01 -29.52 -2.19
N GLN A 278 12.51 -29.27 -0.96
CA GLN A 278 11.65 -29.00 0.18
C GLN A 278 10.76 -27.79 -0.10
N ILE A 279 9.47 -27.94 0.18
CA ILE A 279 8.50 -26.84 0.14
C ILE A 279 8.29 -26.30 1.55
N VAL A 280 8.41 -25.00 1.71
CA VAL A 280 8.02 -24.25 2.92
C VAL A 280 6.82 -23.38 2.53
N TRP A 281 5.75 -23.49 3.27
CA TRP A 281 4.51 -22.74 3.03
C TRP A 281 4.25 -21.77 4.17
N LYS A 282 4.37 -20.48 3.90
CA LYS A 282 4.03 -19.40 4.84
C LYS A 282 2.62 -18.91 4.53
N LEU A 283 1.72 -19.14 5.46
CA LEU A 283 0.32 -18.71 5.34
C LEU A 283 0.20 -17.20 5.53
N HIS A 284 -0.74 -16.60 4.77
CA HIS A 284 -1.16 -15.23 5.03
C HIS A 284 -1.85 -15.14 6.40
N PRO A 285 -1.67 -14.05 7.18
CA PRO A 285 -2.26 -13.91 8.52
C PRO A 285 -3.81 -14.03 8.58
N ASN A 286 -4.49 -13.85 7.47
CA ASN A 286 -5.94 -13.97 7.38
C ASN A 286 -6.41 -15.36 6.93
N GLU A 287 -5.52 -16.24 6.45
CA GLU A 287 -5.91 -17.59 6.01
C GLU A 287 -6.32 -18.48 7.17
N ASN A 288 -7.24 -19.43 6.88
CA ASN A 288 -7.61 -20.49 7.83
C ASN A 288 -6.51 -21.57 7.87
N PRO A 289 -5.73 -21.69 8.97
CA PRO A 289 -4.58 -22.61 9.02
C PRO A 289 -5.00 -24.08 8.97
N ALA A 290 -6.13 -24.46 9.57
CA ALA A 290 -6.59 -25.85 9.59
C ALA A 290 -6.94 -26.32 8.19
N ARG A 291 -7.68 -25.50 7.43
CA ARG A 291 -8.01 -25.80 6.03
C ARG A 291 -6.75 -25.90 5.17
N ALA A 292 -5.83 -24.95 5.28
CA ALA A 292 -4.61 -24.93 4.50
C ALA A 292 -3.72 -26.16 4.78
N ARG A 293 -3.56 -26.55 6.06
CA ARG A 293 -2.80 -27.74 6.44
C ARG A 293 -3.42 -29.04 5.88
N ALA A 294 -4.75 -29.16 5.91
CA ALA A 294 -5.46 -30.33 5.36
C ALA A 294 -5.25 -30.46 3.83
N GLU A 295 -5.35 -29.34 3.11
CA GLU A 295 -5.13 -29.29 1.65
C GLU A 295 -3.68 -29.67 1.28
N LEU A 296 -2.70 -29.12 2.02
CA LEU A 296 -1.28 -29.36 1.78
C LEU A 296 -0.87 -30.79 2.16
N ALA A 297 -1.41 -31.35 3.23
CA ALA A 297 -1.14 -32.75 3.61
C ALA A 297 -1.54 -33.72 2.48
N TRP A 298 -2.56 -33.38 1.71
CA TRP A 298 -3.02 -34.23 0.59
C TRP A 298 -2.31 -33.92 -0.74
N LEU A 299 -2.07 -32.65 -1.07
CA LEU A 299 -1.60 -32.22 -2.40
C LEU A 299 -0.08 -32.00 -2.47
N ALA A 300 0.56 -31.73 -1.35
CA ALA A 300 2.01 -31.51 -1.21
C ALA A 300 2.53 -32.15 0.10
N PRO A 301 2.43 -33.51 0.21
CA PRO A 301 2.87 -34.20 1.42
C PRO A 301 4.35 -33.91 1.70
N GLY A 302 4.68 -33.60 2.98
CA GLY A 302 6.03 -33.21 3.38
C GLY A 302 6.32 -31.72 3.32
N ALA A 303 5.39 -30.87 2.84
CA ALA A 303 5.53 -29.42 2.94
C ALA A 303 5.49 -28.95 4.41
N LEU A 304 6.43 -28.07 4.78
CA LEU A 304 6.45 -27.42 6.10
C LEU A 304 5.51 -26.21 6.07
N VAL A 305 4.58 -26.11 7.03
CA VAL A 305 3.55 -25.07 7.04
C VAL A 305 3.71 -24.16 8.26
N PHE A 306 3.92 -22.87 8.00
CA PHE A 306 4.08 -21.83 9.02
C PHE A 306 2.93 -20.81 8.93
N ASP A 307 2.23 -20.60 10.03
CA ASP A 307 1.22 -19.55 10.23
C ASP A 307 1.77 -18.34 11.01
N ALA A 308 2.92 -18.49 11.66
CA ALA A 308 3.65 -17.46 12.39
C ALA A 308 5.08 -17.27 11.83
N GLY A 309 5.81 -16.29 12.34
CA GLY A 309 7.17 -15.95 11.92
C GLY A 309 7.23 -14.94 10.76
N SER A 310 8.41 -14.35 10.55
CA SER A 310 8.67 -13.36 9.52
C SER A 310 8.73 -14.01 8.12
N ALA A 311 7.89 -13.55 7.21
CA ALA A 311 7.94 -13.98 5.81
C ALA A 311 9.27 -13.53 5.16
N GLU A 312 9.76 -12.36 5.52
CA GLU A 312 10.99 -11.76 4.97
C GLU A 312 12.23 -12.59 5.33
N GLU A 313 12.31 -13.11 6.57
CA GLU A 313 13.40 -14.01 6.98
C GLU A 313 13.32 -15.34 6.24
N MET A 314 12.11 -15.87 6.02
CA MET A 314 11.92 -17.06 5.21
C MET A 314 12.31 -16.81 3.75
N ILE A 315 11.98 -15.65 3.18
CA ILE A 315 12.39 -15.26 1.82
C ILE A 315 13.91 -15.16 1.74
N ALA A 316 14.56 -14.58 2.73
CA ALA A 316 16.02 -14.47 2.75
C ALA A 316 16.74 -15.83 2.68
N ASN A 317 16.12 -16.88 3.20
CA ASN A 317 16.68 -18.24 3.28
C ASN A 317 16.23 -19.18 2.15
N CYS A 318 15.23 -18.81 1.33
CA CYS A 318 14.79 -19.63 0.20
C CYS A 318 15.69 -19.46 -1.03
N ASP A 319 15.62 -20.40 -1.95
CA ASP A 319 16.19 -20.28 -3.30
C ASP A 319 15.14 -19.71 -4.26
N VAL A 320 13.92 -20.17 -4.14
CA VAL A 320 12.78 -19.80 -4.99
C VAL A 320 11.64 -19.29 -4.12
N LEU A 321 11.08 -18.15 -4.49
CA LEU A 321 9.86 -17.59 -3.92
C LEU A 321 8.71 -17.75 -4.90
N VAL A 322 7.63 -18.40 -4.46
CA VAL A 322 6.36 -18.48 -5.20
C VAL A 322 5.31 -17.68 -4.44
N THR A 323 4.68 -16.74 -5.11
CA THR A 323 3.59 -15.94 -4.53
C THR A 323 2.53 -15.64 -5.59
N GLN A 324 1.35 -15.24 -5.17
CA GLN A 324 0.27 -14.87 -6.09
C GLN A 324 0.29 -13.34 -6.27
N PHE A 325 -0.54 -12.61 -5.51
CA PHE A 325 -0.64 -11.15 -5.56
C PHE A 325 -0.11 -10.55 -4.26
N SER A 326 1.22 -10.55 -4.08
CA SER A 326 1.83 -10.10 -2.83
C SER A 326 3.07 -9.25 -3.07
N SER A 327 3.20 -8.18 -2.28
CA SER A 327 4.38 -7.32 -2.25
C SER A 327 5.64 -8.01 -1.72
N THR A 328 5.52 -9.21 -1.14
CA THR A 328 6.67 -10.04 -0.76
C THR A 328 7.56 -10.40 -1.96
N ALA A 329 7.00 -10.37 -3.19
CA ALA A 329 7.77 -10.50 -4.42
C ALA A 329 8.92 -9.49 -4.49
N TYR A 330 8.71 -8.25 -4.02
CA TYR A 330 9.77 -7.23 -4.00
C TYR A 330 10.92 -7.58 -3.05
N VAL A 331 10.63 -8.22 -1.92
CA VAL A 331 11.68 -8.69 -1.01
C VAL A 331 12.50 -9.79 -1.70
N GLY A 332 11.83 -10.73 -2.37
CA GLY A 332 12.49 -11.78 -3.14
C GLY A 332 13.39 -11.21 -4.24
N LEU A 333 12.87 -10.29 -5.05
CA LEU A 333 13.63 -9.63 -6.12
C LEU A 333 14.81 -8.83 -5.58
N ALA A 334 14.62 -8.07 -4.50
CA ALA A 334 15.69 -7.29 -3.86
C ALA A 334 16.81 -8.17 -3.31
N LEU A 335 16.48 -9.39 -2.85
CA LEU A 335 17.45 -10.37 -2.35
C LEU A 335 17.99 -11.31 -3.45
N GLY A 336 17.71 -11.03 -4.73
CA GLY A 336 18.20 -11.82 -5.87
C GLY A 336 17.64 -13.24 -5.96
N LYS A 337 16.44 -13.50 -5.38
CA LYS A 337 15.80 -14.79 -5.45
C LYS A 337 15.13 -15.04 -6.80
N GLU A 338 15.01 -16.32 -7.19
CA GLU A 338 14.09 -16.71 -8.24
C GLU A 338 12.66 -16.47 -7.77
N VAL A 339 11.88 -15.68 -8.51
CA VAL A 339 10.52 -15.28 -8.10
C VAL A 339 9.51 -15.72 -9.14
N HIS A 340 8.48 -16.44 -8.68
CA HIS A 340 7.27 -16.74 -9.44
C HIS A 340 6.08 -15.99 -8.85
N SER A 341 5.34 -15.29 -9.69
CA SER A 341 4.18 -14.47 -9.28
C SER A 341 3.10 -14.53 -10.35
N TYR A 342 1.86 -14.22 -9.98
CA TYR A 342 0.78 -14.00 -10.94
C TYR A 342 0.90 -12.63 -11.64
N PHE A 343 1.74 -11.74 -11.11
CA PHE A 343 2.16 -10.56 -11.83
C PHE A 343 3.32 -10.89 -12.77
N ASP A 344 3.44 -10.13 -13.85
CA ASP A 344 4.61 -10.15 -14.70
C ASP A 344 5.89 -9.81 -13.90
N VAL A 345 6.83 -10.74 -13.86
CA VAL A 345 8.04 -10.61 -13.03
C VAL A 345 8.99 -9.53 -13.57
N ASP A 346 9.01 -9.29 -14.87
CA ASP A 346 9.85 -8.25 -15.46
C ASP A 346 9.27 -6.87 -15.15
N GLU A 347 7.96 -6.74 -15.15
CA GLU A 347 7.29 -5.52 -14.66
C GLU A 347 7.54 -5.33 -13.16
N LEU A 348 7.49 -6.40 -12.34
CA LEU A 348 7.84 -6.31 -10.92
C LEU A 348 9.29 -5.87 -10.70
N ARG A 349 10.25 -6.34 -11.51
CA ARG A 349 11.65 -5.88 -11.45
C ARG A 349 11.75 -4.39 -11.75
N ARG A 350 11.05 -3.91 -12.77
CA ARG A 350 11.01 -2.50 -13.14
C ARG A 350 10.41 -1.63 -12.03
N LEU A 351 9.41 -2.14 -11.32
CA LEU A 351 8.70 -1.46 -10.23
C LEU A 351 9.41 -1.62 -8.87
N CYS A 352 10.39 -2.52 -8.76
CA CYS A 352 10.99 -2.89 -7.47
C CYS A 352 11.44 -1.64 -6.69
N PRO A 353 11.10 -1.54 -5.39
CA PRO A 353 11.54 -0.45 -4.54
C PRO A 353 13.07 -0.33 -4.49
N ILE A 354 13.57 0.89 -4.52
CA ILE A 354 15.00 1.18 -4.44
C ILE A 354 15.53 0.69 -3.08
N GLN A 355 16.71 0.06 -3.11
CA GLN A 355 17.42 -0.36 -1.89
C GLN A 355 18.42 0.74 -1.50
N ASN A 356 17.96 1.69 -0.68
CA ASN A 356 18.72 2.89 -0.28
C ASN A 356 19.53 2.69 1.02
N GLY A 357 19.64 1.48 1.54
CA GLY A 357 20.37 1.20 2.77
C GLY A 357 19.82 1.94 4.01
N ARG A 358 18.48 2.01 4.17
CA ARG A 358 17.72 2.70 5.23
C ARG A 358 17.65 4.22 5.10
N THR A 359 17.93 4.80 3.95
CA THR A 359 17.84 6.26 3.80
C THR A 359 16.50 6.74 3.26
N SER A 360 15.59 5.86 2.85
CA SER A 360 14.28 6.26 2.32
C SER A 360 13.46 7.11 3.29
N ALA A 361 13.45 6.76 4.58
CA ALA A 361 12.78 7.59 5.60
C ALA A 361 13.39 9.00 5.70
N LYS A 362 14.72 9.12 5.63
CA LYS A 362 15.47 10.38 5.62
C LYS A 362 15.15 11.19 4.36
N ASN A 363 15.11 10.55 3.20
CA ASN A 363 14.77 11.20 1.93
C ASN A 363 13.35 11.80 2.00
N ILE A 364 12.37 11.04 2.53
CA ILE A 364 11.00 11.51 2.72
C ILE A 364 10.95 12.65 3.74
N ALA A 365 11.72 12.55 4.85
CA ALA A 365 11.82 13.62 5.83
C ALA A 365 12.36 14.94 5.24
N ASN A 366 13.31 14.88 4.28
CA ASN A 366 13.76 16.06 3.56
C ASN A 366 12.66 16.68 2.68
N VAL A 367 11.82 15.86 2.04
CA VAL A 367 10.63 16.37 1.34
C VAL A 367 9.67 17.06 2.32
N CYS A 368 9.52 16.54 3.55
CA CYS A 368 8.74 17.20 4.60
C CYS A 368 9.35 18.58 4.96
N ARG A 369 10.68 18.66 5.16
CA ARG A 369 11.37 19.92 5.45
C ARG A 369 11.18 20.94 4.34
N GLN A 370 11.31 20.54 3.07
CA GLN A 370 11.02 21.41 1.92
C GLN A 370 9.58 21.95 1.94
N LEU A 371 8.58 21.10 2.24
CA LEU A 371 7.19 21.52 2.33
C LEU A 371 6.92 22.49 3.49
N LEU A 372 7.69 22.37 4.58
CA LEU A 372 7.61 23.20 5.77
C LEU A 372 8.49 24.45 5.70
N GLY A 373 9.37 24.58 4.68
CA GLY A 373 10.36 25.65 4.61
C GLY A 373 11.47 25.56 5.67
N LEU A 374 11.74 24.33 6.15
CA LEU A 374 12.82 24.02 7.09
C LEU A 374 14.12 23.67 6.35
N PRO A 375 15.31 23.86 6.97
CA PRO A 375 16.57 23.46 6.37
C PRO A 375 16.61 21.93 6.14
N GLU A 376 17.14 21.53 5.00
CA GLU A 376 17.37 20.12 4.68
C GLU A 376 18.52 19.55 5.51
N ASN A 377 18.52 18.24 5.74
CA ASN A 377 19.67 17.58 6.36
C ASN A 377 20.81 17.49 5.33
N PRO A 378 21.97 18.17 5.56
CA PRO A 378 23.04 18.26 4.57
C PRO A 378 23.80 16.95 4.31
N GLN A 379 23.50 15.87 5.06
CA GLN A 379 24.15 14.56 4.91
C GLN A 379 23.59 13.71 3.77
N LEU A 380 22.59 14.20 3.02
CA LEU A 380 21.98 13.50 1.92
C LEU A 380 22.22 14.25 0.61
N PRO A 381 22.46 13.52 -0.52
CA PRO A 381 22.52 14.16 -1.82
C PRO A 381 21.20 14.88 -2.09
N SER A 382 21.28 16.12 -2.60
CA SER A 382 20.08 16.88 -2.99
C SER A 382 19.22 16.02 -3.92
N LEU A 383 17.95 15.84 -3.57
CA LEU A 383 16.98 15.15 -4.42
C LEU A 383 16.95 15.91 -5.74
N ARG A 384 17.47 15.30 -6.81
CA ARG A 384 17.49 15.91 -8.15
C ARG A 384 16.03 16.20 -8.54
N GLN A 385 15.63 17.46 -8.50
CA GLN A 385 14.53 17.93 -9.30
C GLN A 385 15.07 18.03 -10.72
N GLU A 386 14.77 17.04 -11.55
CA GLU A 386 14.97 17.21 -12.99
C GLU A 386 14.07 18.36 -13.41
N GLY A 387 14.69 19.50 -13.77
CA GLY A 387 14.00 20.61 -14.40
C GLY A 387 13.29 20.15 -15.67
N PRO A 388 12.39 20.96 -16.24
CA PRO A 388 11.74 20.62 -17.51
C PRO A 388 12.82 20.39 -18.55
N GLU A 389 12.87 19.18 -19.12
CA GLU A 389 13.68 18.91 -20.32
C GLU A 389 13.29 19.95 -21.38
N GLU A 390 14.24 20.79 -21.76
CA GLU A 390 14.15 21.60 -22.98
C GLU A 390 13.84 20.65 -24.14
N ARG A 391 12.64 20.79 -24.71
CA ARG A 391 12.35 20.17 -25.98
C ARG A 391 13.33 20.73 -27.00
N ASN A 392 14.37 19.99 -27.31
CA ASN A 392 15.11 20.19 -28.54
C ASN A 392 14.20 19.77 -29.69
N ASP A 393 13.44 20.72 -30.21
CA ASP A 393 12.84 20.65 -31.54
C ASP A 393 14.01 20.66 -32.55
N LEU A 394 14.49 19.49 -32.89
CA LEU A 394 15.24 19.31 -34.12
C LEU A 394 14.24 18.99 -35.23
N ALA A 395 13.78 20.05 -35.87
CA ALA A 395 13.27 19.99 -37.23
C ALA A 395 14.41 19.58 -38.15
N VAL A 396 14.30 18.48 -38.87
CA VAL A 396 14.53 18.33 -40.32
C VAL A 396 13.71 17.14 -40.81
#